data_7a4450b78775958bac80d38e92766045
#
_entry.id   7a4450b78775958bac80d38e92766045
#
_cell.length_a   1.000
_cell.length_b   1.000
_cell.length_c   1.000
_cell.angle_alpha   90.00
_cell.angle_beta   90.00
_cell.angle_gamma   90.00
#
_symmetry.space_group_name_H-M   'P 1'
#
loop_
_entity.id
_entity.type
_entity.pdbx_description
1 polymer ?
#
loop_
_entity_poly.entity_id
_entity_poly.type
_entity_poly.pdbx_seq_one_letter_code
_entity_poly.pdbx_strand_id
1 'polypeptide(L)'
;LGDVYKRQGLEPFTKVLRRAVTTEDIQRLTELKFIRISRYDSDKADNEIRQIEEDIAQTQHHLAHLTDYTIAYYERIRDKYGKGRERRTELREFDSIEATKVAVTNAKLYVDRVEGFFGIGKSMKDSEFVCDCSDIDDVIVFTKDGRYVITKVSDKAFFDKNIYYIGVFKRNDERTIYNVLYRDGKNGPILMKRCAIKGITRDKEYNITKGDPKSEILYMSVNPNGEAEVLKIYFKPRPRLKKVIVDLDFSTVAIKGRQSQGNLFSRYGIHKIVLKERGTSTLGGQQIWYDEDVHRLNTDGRGVLLGEFQGDDKLIVRTAKNVYYTTNFDITQHFPDDTV
;
A
#
# COMPACT_ATOMS: atom_id res chain seq x y z
N LEU A 1 -77.52 11.05 -34.52
CA LEU A 1 -78.72 10.43 -33.89
C LEU A 1 -78.36 9.24 -33.03
N GLY A 2 -77.45 8.34 -33.42
CA GLY A 2 -77.09 7.13 -32.63
C GLY A 2 -76.47 7.41 -31.28
N ASP A 3 -75.68 8.46 -31.11
CA ASP A 3 -74.98 8.76 -29.84
C ASP A 3 -75.93 9.30 -28.77
N VAL A 4 -77.00 9.99 -29.16
CA VAL A 4 -78.04 10.48 -28.22
C VAL A 4 -78.76 9.33 -27.57
N TYR A 5 -79.19 8.32 -28.31
CA TYR A 5 -79.86 7.14 -27.81
C TYR A 5 -78.97 6.27 -26.93
N LYS A 6 -77.69 6.18 -27.25
CA LYS A 6 -76.73 5.44 -26.45
C LYS A 6 -76.48 6.13 -25.06
N ARG A 7 -76.39 7.47 -25.06
CA ARG A 7 -76.30 8.23 -23.79
C ARG A 7 -77.54 8.08 -22.94
N GLN A 8 -78.79 8.15 -23.55
CA GLN A 8 -80.02 7.92 -22.84
C GLN A 8 -80.08 6.52 -22.25
N GLY A 9 -79.61 5.47 -22.95
CA GLY A 9 -79.54 4.09 -22.46
C GLY A 9 -78.61 3.93 -21.25
N LEU A 10 -77.61 4.82 -21.06
CA LEU A 10 -76.69 4.81 -19.93
C LEU A 10 -77.17 5.67 -18.75
N GLU A 11 -78.18 6.52 -18.92
CA GLU A 11 -78.69 7.40 -17.84
C GLU A 11 -79.08 6.64 -16.56
N PRO A 12 -79.74 5.50 -16.60
CA PRO A 12 -80.13 4.77 -15.38
C PRO A 12 -78.90 4.27 -14.57
N PHE A 13 -77.76 4.12 -15.23
CA PHE A 13 -76.50 3.60 -14.64
C PHE A 13 -75.53 4.69 -14.20
N THR A 14 -75.84 5.97 -14.45
CA THR A 14 -74.95 7.12 -14.10
C THR A 14 -74.56 7.14 -12.61
N LYS A 15 -75.46 6.66 -11.70
CA LYS A 15 -75.24 6.61 -10.26
C LYS A 15 -74.19 5.55 -9.84
N VAL A 16 -73.95 4.53 -10.71
CA VAL A 16 -73.01 3.44 -10.46
C VAL A 16 -71.68 3.68 -11.13
N LEU A 17 -71.61 4.60 -12.08
CA LEU A 17 -70.38 4.94 -12.81
C LEU A 17 -69.48 5.85 -11.98
N ARG A 18 -68.21 5.58 -11.98
CA ARG A 18 -67.19 6.33 -11.23
C ARG A 18 -66.95 7.77 -11.80
N ARG A 19 -67.31 8.01 -13.07
CA ARG A 19 -67.18 9.29 -13.73
C ARG A 19 -68.27 9.49 -14.81
N ALA A 20 -68.38 10.74 -15.31
CA ALA A 20 -69.27 11.04 -16.42
C ALA A 20 -68.84 10.34 -17.71
N VAL A 21 -69.83 9.82 -18.45
CA VAL A 21 -69.63 9.10 -19.71
C VAL A 21 -69.17 10.10 -20.82
N THR A 22 -68.02 9.80 -21.42
CA THR A 22 -67.48 10.58 -22.56
C THR A 22 -67.92 9.97 -23.89
N THR A 23 -67.73 10.74 -24.99
CA THR A 23 -68.00 10.25 -26.35
C THR A 23 -67.10 9.07 -26.72
N GLU A 24 -65.89 9.07 -26.18
CA GLU A 24 -64.91 7.99 -26.39
C GLU A 24 -65.34 6.69 -25.72
N ASP A 25 -65.96 6.76 -24.51
CA ASP A 25 -66.53 5.59 -23.84
C ASP A 25 -67.66 4.97 -24.64
N ILE A 26 -68.49 5.79 -25.31
CA ILE A 26 -69.56 5.35 -26.17
C ILE A 26 -69.02 4.66 -27.44
N GLN A 27 -67.94 5.15 -27.99
CA GLN A 27 -67.26 4.51 -29.14
C GLN A 27 -66.72 3.12 -28.72
N ARG A 28 -66.01 3.06 -27.62
CA ARG A 28 -65.47 1.79 -27.06
C ARG A 28 -66.59 0.77 -26.78
N LEU A 29 -67.74 1.19 -26.25
CA LEU A 29 -68.86 0.32 -26.03
C LEU A 29 -69.42 -0.24 -27.36
N THR A 30 -69.40 0.48 -28.44
CA THR A 30 -69.90 0.00 -29.74
C THR A 30 -68.93 -0.94 -30.46
N GLU A 31 -67.68 -0.95 -30.04
CA GLU A 31 -66.64 -1.85 -30.58
C GLU A 31 -66.62 -3.20 -29.87
N LEU A 32 -67.35 -3.33 -28.74
CA LEU A 32 -67.44 -4.58 -28.01
C LEU A 32 -68.22 -5.64 -28.83
N LYS A 33 -67.59 -6.75 -29.13
CA LYS A 33 -68.23 -7.89 -29.83
C LYS A 33 -69.31 -8.51 -28.94
N PHE A 34 -70.44 -8.87 -29.49
CA PHE A 34 -71.62 -9.49 -28.80
C PHE A 34 -71.23 -10.70 -27.92
N ILE A 35 -70.20 -11.45 -28.34
CA ILE A 35 -69.69 -12.62 -27.62
C ILE A 35 -69.06 -12.30 -26.26
N ARG A 36 -68.68 -11.03 -26.03
CA ARG A 36 -68.08 -10.54 -24.79
C ARG A 36 -69.12 -10.05 -23.75
N ILE A 37 -70.42 -10.08 -24.12
CA ILE A 37 -71.52 -9.58 -23.27
C ILE A 37 -72.24 -10.78 -22.58
N SER A 38 -71.73 -11.99 -22.69
CA SER A 38 -72.31 -13.17 -22.04
C SER A 38 -72.03 -13.17 -20.51
N ARG A 39 -72.92 -13.80 -19.72
CA ARG A 39 -72.75 -13.88 -18.26
C ARG A 39 -71.42 -14.51 -17.84
N TYR A 40 -70.90 -15.40 -18.67
CA TYR A 40 -69.58 -16.03 -18.44
C TYR A 40 -68.42 -15.01 -18.57
N ASP A 41 -68.48 -14.04 -19.47
CA ASP A 41 -67.48 -12.98 -19.61
C ASP A 41 -67.60 -11.91 -18.51
N SER A 42 -68.78 -11.73 -17.88
CA SER A 42 -68.96 -10.78 -16.79
C SER A 42 -68.14 -11.21 -15.55
N ASP A 43 -68.21 -12.47 -15.14
CA ASP A 43 -67.47 -12.97 -13.96
C ASP A 43 -65.96 -12.89 -14.17
N LYS A 44 -65.49 -13.10 -15.40
CA LYS A 44 -64.11 -12.93 -15.79
C LYS A 44 -63.67 -11.48 -15.72
N ALA A 45 -64.49 -10.57 -16.27
CA ALA A 45 -64.26 -9.13 -16.25
C ALA A 45 -64.22 -8.59 -14.79
N ASP A 46 -65.14 -9.06 -13.95
CA ASP A 46 -65.18 -8.67 -12.53
C ASP A 46 -63.94 -9.16 -11.77
N ASN A 47 -63.43 -10.34 -12.09
CA ASN A 47 -62.18 -10.85 -11.52
C ASN A 47 -60.95 -10.06 -12.00
N GLU A 48 -60.89 -9.69 -13.30
CA GLU A 48 -59.84 -8.86 -13.86
C GLU A 48 -59.85 -7.44 -13.23
N ILE A 49 -61.03 -6.86 -13.04
CA ILE A 49 -61.18 -5.57 -12.37
C ILE A 49 -60.67 -5.63 -10.94
N ARG A 50 -61.06 -6.69 -10.18
CA ARG A 50 -60.61 -6.87 -8.80
C ARG A 50 -59.09 -6.97 -8.73
N GLN A 51 -58.47 -7.76 -9.63
CA GLN A 51 -57.02 -7.90 -9.70
C GLN A 51 -56.34 -6.58 -9.95
N ILE A 52 -56.87 -5.80 -10.91
CA ILE A 52 -56.29 -4.47 -11.22
C ILE A 52 -56.45 -3.51 -10.01
N GLU A 53 -57.58 -3.56 -9.30
CA GLU A 53 -57.79 -2.76 -8.11
C GLU A 53 -56.83 -3.14 -6.96
N GLU A 54 -56.55 -4.40 -6.78
CA GLU A 54 -55.55 -4.91 -5.86
C GLU A 54 -54.15 -4.47 -6.25
N ASP A 55 -53.76 -4.54 -7.54
CA ASP A 55 -52.50 -4.11 -8.06
C ASP A 55 -52.30 -2.59 -7.90
N ILE A 56 -53.36 -1.80 -8.12
CA ILE A 56 -53.33 -0.35 -7.88
C ILE A 56 -53.10 -0.08 -6.38
N ALA A 57 -53.82 -0.73 -5.50
CA ALA A 57 -53.69 -0.57 -4.06
C ALA A 57 -52.26 -0.93 -3.58
N GLN A 58 -51.70 -2.06 -4.09
CA GLN A 58 -50.32 -2.43 -3.82
C GLN A 58 -49.32 -1.41 -4.34
N THR A 59 -49.49 -0.92 -5.55
CA THR A 59 -48.61 0.07 -6.14
C THR A 59 -48.64 1.40 -5.36
N GLN A 60 -49.84 1.85 -4.93
CA GLN A 60 -50.01 3.00 -4.05
C GLN A 60 -49.31 2.82 -2.70
N HIS A 61 -49.41 1.63 -2.10
CA HIS A 61 -48.73 1.28 -0.87
C HIS A 61 -47.20 1.33 -1.07
N HIS A 62 -46.66 0.79 -2.17
CA HIS A 62 -45.25 0.79 -2.49
C HIS A 62 -44.74 2.24 -2.71
N LEU A 63 -45.55 3.11 -3.34
CA LEU A 63 -45.21 4.54 -3.51
C LEU A 63 -45.17 5.29 -2.18
N ALA A 64 -46.10 4.98 -1.26
CA ALA A 64 -46.11 5.58 0.08
C ALA A 64 -44.93 5.10 0.94
N HIS A 65 -44.39 3.89 0.66
CA HIS A 65 -43.30 3.24 1.41
C HIS A 65 -42.13 2.91 0.45
N LEU A 66 -41.74 3.87 -0.38
CA LEU A 66 -40.76 3.65 -1.46
C LEU A 66 -39.41 3.16 -0.96
N THR A 67 -38.95 3.66 0.18
CA THR A 67 -37.67 3.25 0.78
C THR A 67 -37.69 1.78 1.18
N ASP A 68 -38.72 1.34 1.88
CA ASP A 68 -38.84 -0.06 2.33
C ASP A 68 -39.00 -1.01 1.15
N TYR A 69 -39.80 -0.63 0.15
CA TYR A 69 -39.94 -1.38 -1.09
C TYR A 69 -38.60 -1.52 -1.83
N THR A 70 -37.80 -0.45 -1.89
CA THR A 70 -36.50 -0.47 -2.55
C THR A 70 -35.51 -1.38 -1.81
N ILE A 71 -35.49 -1.32 -0.48
CA ILE A 71 -34.66 -2.21 0.34
C ILE A 71 -35.03 -3.66 0.09
N ALA A 72 -36.30 -4.01 0.22
CA ALA A 72 -36.80 -5.39 -0.02
C ALA A 72 -36.51 -5.87 -1.45
N TYR A 73 -36.57 -4.99 -2.45
CA TYR A 73 -36.23 -5.31 -3.83
C TYR A 73 -34.75 -5.71 -3.98
N TYR A 74 -33.83 -4.91 -3.40
CA TYR A 74 -32.41 -5.21 -3.47
C TYR A 74 -31.99 -6.42 -2.61
N GLU A 75 -32.63 -6.63 -1.48
CA GLU A 75 -32.43 -7.84 -0.67
C GLU A 75 -32.80 -9.11 -1.46
N ARG A 76 -33.92 -9.10 -2.15
CA ARG A 76 -34.33 -10.20 -3.03
C ARG A 76 -33.35 -10.43 -4.19
N ILE A 77 -32.79 -9.36 -4.78
CA ILE A 77 -31.75 -9.48 -5.81
C ILE A 77 -30.48 -10.08 -5.19
N ARG A 78 -30.07 -9.60 -4.03
CA ARG A 78 -28.90 -10.15 -3.30
C ARG A 78 -29.08 -11.65 -3.04
N ASP A 79 -30.22 -12.07 -2.54
CA ASP A 79 -30.47 -13.47 -2.19
C ASP A 79 -30.52 -14.37 -3.43
N LYS A 80 -31.04 -13.85 -4.54
CA LYS A 80 -31.14 -14.60 -5.80
C LYS A 80 -29.83 -14.66 -6.59
N TYR A 81 -29.03 -13.61 -6.56
CA TYR A 81 -27.87 -13.45 -7.46
C TYR A 81 -26.55 -13.21 -6.73
N GLY A 82 -26.56 -12.98 -5.42
CA GLY A 82 -25.37 -12.57 -4.64
C GLY A 82 -24.40 -13.71 -4.36
N LYS A 83 -24.87 -14.96 -4.35
CA LYS A 83 -24.01 -16.10 -4.01
C LYS A 83 -22.87 -16.25 -5.03
N GLY A 84 -21.63 -16.24 -4.56
CA GLY A 84 -20.41 -16.27 -5.38
C GLY A 84 -20.06 -14.94 -6.04
N ARG A 85 -20.75 -13.86 -5.64
CA ARG A 85 -20.50 -12.48 -6.12
C ARG A 85 -20.35 -11.51 -4.97
N GLU A 86 -19.80 -11.98 -3.86
CA GLU A 86 -19.52 -11.20 -2.68
C GLU A 86 -18.55 -10.07 -3.03
N ARG A 87 -18.74 -8.93 -2.39
CA ARG A 87 -17.87 -7.77 -2.60
C ARG A 87 -16.51 -8.06 -2.00
N ARG A 88 -15.48 -8.07 -2.85
CA ARG A 88 -14.07 -8.21 -2.43
C ARG A 88 -13.40 -6.87 -2.17
N THR A 89 -14.05 -5.77 -2.56
CA THR A 89 -13.49 -4.42 -2.38
C THR A 89 -13.66 -3.97 -0.94
N GLU A 90 -12.56 -3.67 -0.27
CA GLU A 90 -12.56 -2.99 1.01
C GLU A 90 -12.67 -1.47 0.79
N LEU A 91 -13.58 -0.84 1.53
CA LEU A 91 -13.64 0.63 1.58
C LEU A 91 -12.63 1.10 2.62
N ARG A 92 -11.51 1.68 2.13
CA ARG A 92 -10.52 2.34 3.00
C ARG A 92 -10.56 3.83 2.73
N GLU A 93 -10.43 4.63 3.77
CA GLU A 93 -10.26 6.07 3.64
C GLU A 93 -8.89 6.36 3.00
N PHE A 94 -8.85 7.31 2.07
CA PHE A 94 -7.62 7.69 1.36
C PHE A 94 -6.50 8.16 2.30
N ASP A 95 -6.85 8.72 3.45
CA ASP A 95 -5.90 9.18 4.46
C ASP A 95 -5.11 8.05 5.14
N SER A 96 -5.58 6.79 5.03
CA SER A 96 -4.91 5.62 5.61
C SER A 96 -3.96 4.89 4.65
N ILE A 97 -3.98 5.22 3.34
CA ILE A 97 -3.14 4.59 2.33
C ILE A 97 -2.03 5.56 1.95
N GLU A 98 -0.85 5.36 2.52
CA GLU A 98 0.34 6.04 2.01
C GLU A 98 0.62 5.53 0.59
N ALA A 99 0.59 6.42 -0.40
CA ALA A 99 0.81 6.07 -1.81
C ALA A 99 2.12 5.29 -2.03
N THR A 100 3.14 5.58 -1.23
CA THR A 100 4.43 4.87 -1.24
C THR A 100 4.36 3.40 -0.84
N LYS A 101 3.34 2.99 -0.06
CA LYS A 101 3.14 1.59 0.34
C LYS A 101 2.51 0.73 -0.74
N VAL A 102 1.84 1.35 -1.71
CA VAL A 102 1.11 0.70 -2.81
C VAL A 102 1.82 0.91 -4.16
N ALA A 103 2.87 1.72 -4.18
CA ALA A 103 3.59 2.08 -5.40
C ALA A 103 4.28 0.85 -6.01
N VAL A 104 3.99 0.63 -7.28
CA VAL A 104 4.70 -0.37 -8.08
C VAL A 104 6.10 0.15 -8.40
N THR A 105 7.08 -0.74 -8.40
CA THR A 105 8.46 -0.44 -8.82
C THR A 105 8.48 -0.16 -10.33
N ASN A 106 8.58 1.11 -10.71
CA ASN A 106 8.51 1.56 -12.11
C ASN A 106 9.78 2.25 -12.60
N ALA A 107 10.78 2.41 -11.72
CA ALA A 107 12.00 3.14 -12.01
C ALA A 107 13.25 2.45 -11.44
N LYS A 108 14.42 2.82 -11.97
CA LYS A 108 15.73 2.34 -11.52
C LYS A 108 16.57 3.52 -11.03
N LEU A 109 17.05 3.41 -9.81
CA LEU A 109 17.92 4.44 -9.21
C LEU A 109 19.38 4.21 -9.58
N TYR A 110 20.04 5.27 -10.02
CA TYR A 110 21.45 5.29 -10.38
C TYR A 110 22.20 6.36 -9.60
N VAL A 111 23.50 6.18 -9.42
CA VAL A 111 24.36 7.14 -8.72
C VAL A 111 25.71 7.31 -9.41
N ASP A 112 26.18 8.56 -9.51
CA ASP A 112 27.56 8.90 -9.74
C ASP A 112 28.17 9.37 -8.41
N ARG A 113 28.91 8.47 -7.77
CA ARG A 113 29.44 8.73 -6.42
C ARG A 113 30.50 9.83 -6.40
N VAL A 114 31.24 9.99 -7.48
CA VAL A 114 32.36 10.92 -7.58
C VAL A 114 31.83 12.33 -7.79
N GLU A 115 31.00 12.51 -8.79
CA GLU A 115 30.46 13.82 -9.12
C GLU A 115 29.25 14.22 -8.27
N GLY A 116 28.66 13.27 -7.52
CA GLY A 116 27.60 13.56 -6.55
C GLY A 116 26.20 13.66 -7.15
N PHE A 117 25.98 13.08 -8.33
CA PHE A 117 24.67 13.02 -8.96
C PHE A 117 23.97 11.68 -8.73
N PHE A 118 22.66 11.72 -8.64
CA PHE A 118 21.82 10.53 -8.56
C PHE A 118 20.45 10.79 -9.18
N GLY A 119 19.75 9.74 -9.58
CA GLY A 119 18.41 9.86 -10.14
C GLY A 119 17.99 8.66 -10.99
N ILE A 120 16.79 8.77 -11.57
CA ILE A 120 16.16 7.73 -12.40
C ILE A 120 16.17 8.07 -13.90
N GLY A 121 16.67 9.25 -14.27
CA GLY A 121 16.65 9.74 -15.64
C GLY A 121 17.55 8.96 -16.60
N LYS A 122 17.23 9.05 -17.89
CA LYS A 122 18.00 8.40 -18.96
C LYS A 122 19.48 8.79 -18.95
N SER A 123 19.80 10.02 -18.54
CA SER A 123 21.16 10.53 -18.44
C SER A 123 22.01 9.90 -17.34
N MET A 124 21.36 9.13 -16.44
CA MET A 124 22.03 8.45 -15.33
C MET A 124 22.30 6.96 -15.61
N LYS A 125 21.83 6.42 -16.73
CA LYS A 125 21.93 4.97 -17.03
C LYS A 125 23.36 4.44 -17.15
N ASP A 126 24.31 5.30 -17.46
CA ASP A 126 25.75 4.95 -17.56
C ASP A 126 26.44 4.97 -16.19
N SER A 127 25.75 5.42 -15.15
CA SER A 127 26.23 5.45 -13.77
C SER A 127 25.96 4.13 -13.04
N GLU A 128 26.43 4.00 -11.80
CA GLU A 128 26.25 2.81 -10.97
C GLU A 128 24.75 2.58 -10.66
N PHE A 129 24.24 1.39 -10.96
CA PHE A 129 22.90 1.00 -10.55
C PHE A 129 22.85 0.75 -9.04
N VAL A 130 21.84 1.28 -8.37
CA VAL A 130 21.65 1.14 -6.91
C VAL A 130 20.58 0.13 -6.60
N CYS A 131 19.35 0.39 -7.00
CA CYS A 131 18.18 -0.47 -6.75
C CYS A 131 16.99 -0.07 -7.64
N ASP A 132 16.01 -0.95 -7.69
CA ASP A 132 14.70 -0.63 -8.23
C ASP A 132 13.90 0.20 -7.22
N CYS A 133 13.13 1.18 -7.70
CA CYS A 133 12.36 2.10 -6.87
C CYS A 133 11.08 2.55 -7.58
N SER A 134 10.26 3.34 -6.90
CA SER A 134 9.15 4.06 -7.51
C SER A 134 9.53 5.54 -7.73
N ASP A 135 8.92 6.16 -8.73
CA ASP A 135 9.04 7.61 -9.00
C ASP A 135 8.50 8.51 -7.88
N ILE A 136 7.71 7.92 -6.97
CA ILE A 136 7.17 8.61 -5.79
C ILE A 136 7.96 8.36 -4.50
N ASP A 137 8.95 7.47 -4.53
CA ASP A 137 9.77 7.15 -3.36
C ASP A 137 10.63 8.32 -2.88
N ASP A 138 11.01 8.27 -1.62
CA ASP A 138 12.07 9.09 -1.06
C ASP A 138 13.39 8.31 -1.08
N VAL A 139 14.49 9.00 -1.32
CA VAL A 139 15.86 8.46 -1.25
C VAL A 139 16.63 9.14 -0.14
N ILE A 140 17.46 8.37 0.57
CA ILE A 140 18.44 8.87 1.52
C ILE A 140 19.82 8.80 0.92
N VAL A 141 20.56 9.90 1.01
CA VAL A 141 21.92 10.03 0.45
C VAL A 141 22.87 10.44 1.55
N PHE A 142 23.94 9.68 1.73
CA PHE A 142 25.00 9.98 2.69
C PHE A 142 26.30 10.35 1.98
N THR A 143 27.00 11.34 2.50
CA THR A 143 28.37 11.69 2.13
C THR A 143 29.37 11.14 3.13
N LYS A 144 30.63 11.08 2.72
CA LYS A 144 31.72 10.50 3.53
C LYS A 144 32.00 11.24 4.84
N ASP A 145 31.67 12.52 4.90
CA ASP A 145 31.78 13.34 6.12
C ASP A 145 30.63 13.17 7.10
N GLY A 146 29.64 12.32 6.77
CA GLY A 146 28.51 11.99 7.63
C GLY A 146 27.29 12.86 7.46
N ARG A 147 27.30 13.82 6.52
CA ARG A 147 26.08 14.55 6.15
C ARG A 147 25.15 13.65 5.37
N TYR A 148 23.86 13.89 5.50
CA TYR A 148 22.87 13.20 4.70
C TYR A 148 21.62 14.05 4.48
N VAL A 149 20.95 13.75 3.39
CA VAL A 149 19.68 14.36 2.99
C VAL A 149 18.69 13.28 2.62
N ILE A 150 17.41 13.55 2.81
CA ILE A 150 16.35 12.77 2.22
C ILE A 150 15.59 13.66 1.26
N THR A 151 15.45 13.20 0.04
CA THR A 151 14.79 13.91 -1.03
C THR A 151 13.92 12.97 -1.84
N LYS A 152 12.98 13.52 -2.57
CA LYS A 152 12.15 12.76 -3.50
C LYS A 152 12.98 12.26 -4.67
N VAL A 153 12.67 11.07 -5.18
CA VAL A 153 13.25 10.59 -6.43
C VAL A 153 12.98 11.58 -7.55
N SER A 154 13.98 11.85 -8.38
CA SER A 154 13.92 12.75 -9.53
C SER A 154 14.75 12.22 -10.69
N ASP A 155 14.60 12.80 -11.88
CA ASP A 155 15.37 12.38 -13.05
C ASP A 155 16.89 12.51 -12.84
N LYS A 156 17.33 13.63 -12.23
CA LYS A 156 18.71 13.88 -11.85
C LYS A 156 18.77 14.93 -10.74
N ALA A 157 19.40 14.58 -9.63
CA ALA A 157 19.63 15.46 -8.50
C ALA A 157 21.12 15.48 -8.14
N PHE A 158 21.54 16.55 -7.50
CA PHE A 158 22.89 16.72 -6.96
C PHE A 158 22.76 16.99 -5.46
N PHE A 159 23.56 16.29 -4.64
CA PHE A 159 23.67 16.61 -3.22
C PHE A 159 25.06 17.13 -2.87
N ASP A 160 26.09 16.28 -3.02
CA ASP A 160 27.50 16.66 -2.82
C ASP A 160 28.39 15.57 -3.41
N LYS A 161 29.66 15.92 -3.70
CA LYS A 161 30.64 14.95 -4.16
C LYS A 161 30.97 13.90 -3.10
N ASN A 162 31.47 12.73 -3.55
CA ASN A 162 31.83 11.61 -2.68
C ASN A 162 30.67 11.00 -1.89
N ILE A 163 29.58 10.70 -2.59
CA ILE A 163 28.46 9.95 -2.02
C ILE A 163 28.96 8.62 -1.46
N TYR A 164 28.76 8.41 -0.16
CA TYR A 164 29.13 7.16 0.52
C TYR A 164 28.07 6.09 0.33
N TYR A 165 26.79 6.44 0.55
CA TYR A 165 25.66 5.54 0.43
C TYR A 165 24.44 6.27 -0.14
N ILE A 166 23.63 5.55 -0.91
CA ILE A 166 22.31 5.97 -1.36
C ILE A 166 21.37 4.77 -1.38
N GLY A 167 20.10 4.98 -1.05
CA GLY A 167 19.06 3.95 -1.11
C GLY A 167 17.66 4.52 -0.91
N VAL A 168 16.64 3.69 -1.13
CA VAL A 168 15.25 4.08 -0.89
C VAL A 168 15.04 4.26 0.61
N PHE A 169 14.35 5.35 0.97
CA PHE A 169 14.04 5.69 2.35
C PHE A 169 12.56 5.47 2.65
N LYS A 170 12.28 4.72 3.71
CA LYS A 170 10.92 4.52 4.23
C LYS A 170 10.72 5.39 5.47
N ARG A 171 9.73 6.28 5.40
CA ARG A 171 9.38 7.14 6.54
C ARG A 171 8.82 6.30 7.69
N ASN A 172 9.19 6.66 8.92
CA ASN A 172 8.77 5.99 10.16
C ASN A 172 9.20 4.52 10.26
N ASP A 173 10.15 4.08 9.45
CA ASP A 173 10.73 2.75 9.58
C ASP A 173 11.64 2.69 10.81
N GLU A 174 11.27 1.84 11.76
CA GLU A 174 12.01 1.62 12.99
C GLU A 174 12.95 0.42 12.91
N ARG A 175 12.82 -0.39 11.85
CA ARG A 175 13.58 -1.63 11.69
C ARG A 175 14.86 -1.45 10.89
N THR A 176 14.90 -0.49 9.97
CA THR A 176 16.13 -0.16 9.25
C THR A 176 17.14 0.51 10.18
N ILE A 177 18.16 -0.23 10.57
CA ILE A 177 19.20 0.21 11.48
C ILE A 177 20.49 0.50 10.70
N TYR A 178 21.05 1.67 10.96
CA TYR A 178 22.33 2.10 10.45
C TYR A 178 23.42 1.77 11.46
N ASN A 179 24.32 0.84 11.11
CA ASN A 179 25.51 0.55 11.88
C ASN A 179 26.64 1.45 11.38
N VAL A 180 27.17 2.31 12.21
CA VAL A 180 28.12 3.35 11.80
C VAL A 180 29.37 3.33 12.67
N LEU A 181 30.54 3.32 12.03
CA LEU A 181 31.82 3.54 12.63
C LEU A 181 32.43 4.82 12.02
N TYR A 182 32.68 5.84 12.81
CA TYR A 182 33.15 7.13 12.32
C TYR A 182 34.24 7.71 13.20
N ARG A 183 35.08 8.54 12.61
CA ARG A 183 36.06 9.34 13.31
C ARG A 183 35.46 10.72 13.58
N ASP A 184 35.56 11.16 14.83
CA ASP A 184 35.03 12.43 15.28
C ASP A 184 36.12 13.54 15.15
N GLY A 185 36.05 14.32 14.06
CA GLY A 185 37.10 15.30 13.71
C GLY A 185 38.37 14.69 13.11
N LYS A 186 39.34 15.55 12.73
CA LYS A 186 40.55 15.16 11.98
C LYS A 186 41.40 14.11 12.69
N ASN A 187 41.60 14.25 13.98
CA ASN A 187 42.45 13.40 14.84
C ASN A 187 41.69 12.88 16.05
N GLY A 188 40.39 12.96 16.01
CA GLY A 188 39.54 12.56 17.12
C GLY A 188 39.38 11.04 17.31
N PRO A 189 38.66 10.64 18.33
CA PRO A 189 38.40 9.25 18.63
C PRO A 189 37.53 8.61 17.55
N ILE A 190 37.61 7.29 17.44
CA ILE A 190 36.72 6.49 16.62
C ILE A 190 35.54 6.07 17.47
N LEU A 191 34.37 6.43 17.01
CA LEU A 191 33.10 6.18 17.67
C LEU A 191 32.28 5.18 16.85
N MET A 192 31.50 4.36 17.56
CA MET A 192 30.57 3.41 16.96
C MET A 192 29.15 3.68 17.42
N LYS A 193 28.18 3.55 16.54
CA LYS A 193 26.77 3.66 16.92
C LYS A 193 25.86 2.83 16.02
N ARG A 194 24.70 2.51 16.57
CA ARG A 194 23.56 1.98 15.85
C ARG A 194 22.40 2.94 16.01
N CYS A 195 21.74 3.28 14.92
CA CYS A 195 20.60 4.19 15.00
C CYS A 195 19.58 3.92 13.90
N ALA A 196 18.31 4.18 14.21
CA ALA A 196 17.24 4.30 13.22
C ALA A 196 17.06 5.76 12.81
N ILE A 197 16.72 6.00 11.54
CA ILE A 197 16.37 7.32 11.02
C ILE A 197 14.87 7.30 10.70
N LYS A 198 14.05 7.84 11.57
CA LYS A 198 12.59 7.76 11.48
C LYS A 198 11.98 8.98 10.76
N GLY A 199 11.59 9.98 11.50
CA GLY A 199 10.95 11.19 10.99
C GLY A 199 11.95 12.29 10.67
N ILE A 200 11.96 12.77 9.43
CA ILE A 200 12.79 13.87 8.98
C ILE A 200 12.09 14.74 7.96
N THR A 201 12.57 15.98 7.83
CA THR A 201 12.09 16.92 6.81
C THR A 201 12.84 16.66 5.52
N ARG A 202 12.13 16.54 4.39
CA ARG A 202 12.73 16.46 3.04
C ARG A 202 13.61 17.68 2.76
N ASP A 203 14.63 17.47 1.97
CA ASP A 203 15.55 18.49 1.45
C ASP A 203 16.28 19.28 2.55
N LYS A 204 16.24 18.80 3.78
CA LYS A 204 17.00 19.33 4.89
C LYS A 204 18.23 18.46 5.13
N GLU A 205 19.39 19.11 5.24
CA GLU A 205 20.63 18.45 5.56
C GLU A 205 20.71 18.10 7.05
N TYR A 206 21.19 16.90 7.32
CA TYR A 206 21.43 16.37 8.66
C TYR A 206 22.83 15.77 8.74
N ASN A 207 23.30 15.51 9.94
CA ASN A 207 24.57 14.85 10.14
C ASN A 207 24.40 13.63 11.06
N ILE A 208 25.00 12.48 10.66
CA ILE A 208 24.95 11.25 11.45
C ILE A 208 26.07 11.21 12.50
N THR A 209 27.15 11.98 12.29
CA THR A 209 28.19 12.25 13.29
C THR A 209 27.73 13.40 14.19
N LYS A 210 28.61 13.93 15.04
CA LYS A 210 28.33 15.18 15.78
C LYS A 210 28.42 16.44 14.94
N GLY A 211 28.94 16.34 13.72
CA GLY A 211 29.12 17.46 12.83
C GLY A 211 30.43 18.24 13.08
N ASP A 212 31.37 17.68 13.87
CA ASP A 212 32.68 18.28 14.03
C ASP A 212 33.39 18.35 12.67
N PRO A 213 34.06 19.47 12.35
CA PRO A 213 34.75 19.62 11.10
C PRO A 213 35.75 18.48 10.85
N LYS A 214 35.74 17.94 9.63
CA LYS A 214 36.59 16.80 9.23
C LYS A 214 36.30 15.47 9.93
N SER A 215 35.09 15.31 10.44
CA SER A 215 34.57 13.97 10.79
C SER A 215 34.47 13.12 9.52
N GLU A 216 34.63 11.82 9.65
CA GLU A 216 34.64 10.90 8.51
C GLU A 216 34.01 9.57 8.86
N ILE A 217 33.08 9.09 8.03
CA ILE A 217 32.55 7.73 8.09
C ILE A 217 33.64 6.76 7.62
N LEU A 218 34.05 5.86 8.51
CA LEU A 218 35.01 4.80 8.21
C LEU A 218 34.33 3.52 7.73
N TYR A 219 33.13 3.24 8.26
CA TYR A 219 32.29 2.15 7.86
C TYR A 219 30.82 2.50 8.15
N MET A 220 29.94 2.13 7.25
CA MET A 220 28.50 2.20 7.46
C MET A 220 27.83 1.07 6.70
N SER A 221 26.88 0.41 7.35
CA SER A 221 25.95 -0.52 6.73
C SER A 221 24.52 -0.15 7.06
N VAL A 222 23.63 -0.53 6.17
CA VAL A 222 22.18 -0.34 6.31
C VAL A 222 21.53 -1.69 6.41
N ASN A 223 20.84 -1.91 7.53
CA ASN A 223 20.33 -3.21 7.93
C ASN A 223 18.81 -3.14 8.08
N PRO A 224 18.02 -3.57 7.05
CA PRO A 224 16.57 -3.39 7.02
C PRO A 224 15.81 -4.08 8.14
N ASN A 225 16.41 -5.07 8.77
CA ASN A 225 15.81 -5.80 9.88
C ASN A 225 16.68 -5.76 11.15
N GLY A 226 17.55 -4.74 11.28
CA GLY A 226 18.35 -4.53 12.46
C GLY A 226 19.43 -5.57 12.69
N GLU A 227 20.00 -6.12 11.64
CA GLU A 227 21.12 -7.05 11.71
C GLU A 227 22.33 -6.40 12.38
N ALA A 228 23.05 -7.19 13.15
CA ALA A 228 24.22 -6.73 13.91
C ALA A 228 25.49 -7.44 13.40
N GLU A 229 26.23 -6.76 12.58
CA GLU A 229 27.43 -7.28 11.94
C GLU A 229 28.61 -7.37 12.93
N VAL A 230 29.50 -8.30 12.65
CA VAL A 230 30.81 -8.38 13.29
C VAL A 230 31.88 -7.96 12.28
N LEU A 231 32.63 -6.92 12.62
CA LEU A 231 33.73 -6.41 11.83
C LEU A 231 35.08 -6.81 12.42
N LYS A 232 36.00 -7.20 11.58
CA LYS A 232 37.41 -7.35 11.96
C LYS A 232 38.15 -6.06 11.63
N ILE A 233 38.67 -5.40 12.65
CA ILE A 233 39.34 -4.09 12.58
C ILE A 233 40.84 -4.27 12.72
N TYR A 234 41.59 -3.76 11.75
CA TYR A 234 43.04 -3.73 11.76
C TYR A 234 43.49 -2.30 12.06
N PHE A 235 44.19 -2.12 13.16
CA PHE A 235 44.75 -0.81 13.51
C PHE A 235 46.07 -0.54 12.84
N LYS A 236 46.40 0.73 12.65
CA LYS A 236 47.71 1.16 12.19
C LYS A 236 48.75 0.81 13.25
N PRO A 237 49.86 0.15 12.90
CA PRO A 237 50.94 -0.16 13.83
C PRO A 237 51.40 1.08 14.59
N ARG A 238 51.56 0.94 15.90
CA ARG A 238 52.01 2.03 16.77
C ARG A 238 52.80 1.46 17.94
N PRO A 239 53.85 2.14 18.44
CA PRO A 239 54.53 1.73 19.64
C PRO A 239 53.54 1.53 20.81
N ARG A 240 53.71 0.46 21.60
CA ARG A 240 52.88 0.09 22.72
C ARG A 240 51.44 -0.40 22.41
N LEU A 241 51.06 -0.54 21.14
CA LEU A 241 49.80 -1.17 20.79
C LEU A 241 49.92 -2.70 20.87
N LYS A 242 49.29 -3.30 21.89
CA LYS A 242 49.37 -4.76 22.14
C LYS A 242 48.49 -5.58 21.21
N LYS A 243 47.32 -5.03 20.83
CA LYS A 243 46.34 -5.71 19.96
C LYS A 243 46.16 -4.89 18.68
N VAL A 244 46.71 -5.39 17.58
CA VAL A 244 46.62 -4.76 16.26
C VAL A 244 45.33 -5.14 15.54
N ILE A 245 44.70 -6.26 15.92
CA ILE A 245 43.47 -6.77 15.36
C ILE A 245 42.44 -6.92 16.47
N VAL A 246 41.24 -6.37 16.25
CA VAL A 246 40.13 -6.44 17.20
C VAL A 246 38.85 -6.70 16.45
N ASP A 247 37.98 -7.54 16.98
CA ASP A 247 36.63 -7.72 16.45
C ASP A 247 35.70 -6.63 17.05
N LEU A 248 34.91 -6.01 16.23
CA LEU A 248 33.82 -5.11 16.62
C LEU A 248 32.50 -5.79 16.34
N ASP A 249 31.76 -6.12 17.40
CA ASP A 249 30.44 -6.72 17.33
C ASP A 249 29.39 -5.63 17.59
N PHE A 250 28.58 -5.33 16.58
CA PHE A 250 27.51 -4.34 16.70
C PHE A 250 26.35 -4.82 17.58
N SER A 251 26.19 -6.11 17.85
CA SER A 251 25.15 -6.61 18.76
C SER A 251 25.29 -6.07 20.19
N THR A 252 26.51 -5.73 20.57
CA THR A 252 26.83 -5.14 21.88
C THR A 252 26.51 -3.64 21.97
N VAL A 253 26.14 -3.02 20.84
CA VAL A 253 25.86 -1.58 20.75
C VAL A 253 24.36 -1.34 20.77
N ALA A 254 23.87 -0.66 21.80
CA ALA A 254 22.45 -0.32 21.89
C ALA A 254 22.03 0.62 20.75
N ILE A 255 20.83 0.37 20.20
CA ILE A 255 20.21 1.24 19.18
C ILE A 255 19.77 2.53 19.86
N LYS A 256 20.25 3.67 19.36
CA LYS A 256 19.97 5.02 19.89
C LYS A 256 19.37 5.92 18.81
N GLY A 257 18.90 7.09 19.23
CA GLY A 257 18.44 8.11 18.27
C GLY A 257 19.57 8.60 17.37
N ARG A 258 19.22 9.06 16.16
CA ARG A 258 20.17 9.54 15.13
C ARG A 258 21.10 10.67 15.62
N GLN A 259 20.65 11.51 16.53
CA GLN A 259 21.43 12.65 17.08
C GLN A 259 22.35 12.25 18.25
N SER A 260 22.23 11.02 18.75
CA SER A 260 23.07 10.57 19.87
C SER A 260 24.53 10.44 19.44
N GLN A 261 25.44 10.76 20.35
CA GLN A 261 26.87 10.47 20.17
C GLN A 261 27.09 8.95 20.18
N GLY A 262 27.99 8.48 19.34
CA GLY A 262 28.44 7.09 19.36
C GLY A 262 29.20 6.73 20.64
N ASN A 263 29.29 5.43 20.90
CA ASN A 263 30.15 4.89 21.97
C ASN A 263 31.60 4.93 21.49
N LEU A 264 32.54 5.19 22.42
CA LEU A 264 33.95 5.14 22.10
C LEU A 264 34.37 3.71 21.73
N PHE A 265 34.89 3.53 20.54
CA PHE A 265 35.48 2.29 20.09
C PHE A 265 37.00 2.29 20.29
N SER A 266 37.69 3.31 19.76
CA SER A 266 39.15 3.39 19.82
C SER A 266 39.66 4.82 19.66
N ARG A 267 40.87 5.07 20.21
CA ARG A 267 41.64 6.28 19.90
C ARG A 267 42.74 6.02 18.90
N TYR A 268 42.87 4.78 18.41
CA TYR A 268 43.91 4.40 17.44
C TYR A 268 43.37 4.45 16.02
N GLY A 269 44.22 4.86 15.08
CA GLY A 269 43.84 4.93 13.65
C GLY A 269 43.63 3.53 13.07
N ILE A 270 42.58 3.38 12.31
CA ILE A 270 42.26 2.15 11.58
C ILE A 270 43.05 2.11 10.28
N HIS A 271 43.61 0.94 9.96
CA HIS A 271 44.26 0.66 8.69
C HIS A 271 43.27 0.01 7.71
N LYS A 272 42.54 -1.02 8.17
CA LYS A 272 41.60 -1.80 7.35
C LYS A 272 40.43 -2.27 8.19
N ILE A 273 39.25 -2.33 7.55
CA ILE A 273 38.02 -2.89 8.08
C ILE A 273 37.58 -4.01 7.16
N VAL A 274 37.23 -5.17 7.70
CA VAL A 274 36.74 -6.33 6.97
C VAL A 274 35.48 -6.83 7.65
N LEU A 275 34.42 -7.05 6.87
CA LEU A 275 33.24 -7.74 7.36
C LEU A 275 33.63 -9.19 7.69
N LYS A 276 33.45 -9.60 8.94
CA LYS A 276 33.72 -10.96 9.41
C LYS A 276 32.46 -11.80 9.32
N GLU A 277 31.34 -11.24 9.76
CA GLU A 277 30.07 -11.94 9.87
C GLU A 277 28.92 -10.92 9.74
N ARG A 278 27.86 -11.31 9.00
CA ARG A 278 26.69 -10.40 8.85
C ARG A 278 25.85 -10.31 10.12
N GLY A 279 25.94 -11.28 11.00
CA GLY A 279 25.15 -11.32 12.21
C GLY A 279 23.65 -11.50 11.97
N THR A 280 22.92 -11.63 13.07
CA THR A 280 21.46 -11.78 13.06
C THR A 280 20.78 -10.49 13.50
N SER A 281 19.46 -10.42 13.30
CA SER A 281 18.62 -9.33 13.80
C SER A 281 18.69 -9.25 15.32
N THR A 282 18.82 -8.04 15.85
CA THR A 282 18.71 -7.74 17.28
C THR A 282 17.33 -7.24 17.67
N LEU A 283 16.42 -7.17 16.70
CA LEU A 283 15.02 -6.80 16.88
C LEU A 283 14.18 -8.08 17.01
N GLY A 284 13.08 -8.02 17.72
CA GLY A 284 12.13 -9.12 17.82
C GLY A 284 11.54 -9.51 16.45
N GLY A 285 10.87 -10.66 16.40
CA GLY A 285 10.18 -11.15 15.21
C GLY A 285 9.21 -10.12 14.66
N GLN A 286 8.91 -10.25 13.37
CA GLN A 286 8.00 -9.38 12.65
C GLN A 286 6.95 -10.20 11.94
N GLN A 287 5.69 -9.85 12.11
CA GLN A 287 4.61 -10.45 11.34
C GLN A 287 4.70 -9.98 9.88
N ILE A 288 4.62 -10.92 8.96
CA ILE A 288 4.73 -10.68 7.52
C ILE A 288 3.45 -11.19 6.84
N TRP A 289 2.88 -10.36 6.00
CA TRP A 289 1.76 -10.67 5.13
C TRP A 289 2.19 -10.65 3.68
N TYR A 290 1.57 -11.48 2.87
CA TYR A 290 1.71 -11.47 1.42
C TYR A 290 0.45 -10.87 0.80
N ASP A 291 0.62 -9.82 0.03
CA ASP A 291 -0.43 -9.14 -0.72
C ASP A 291 -0.42 -9.70 -2.15
N GLU A 292 -1.43 -10.50 -2.47
CA GLU A 292 -1.58 -11.15 -3.79
C GLU A 292 -1.87 -10.15 -4.90
N ASP A 293 -2.48 -9.01 -4.60
CA ASP A 293 -2.86 -8.01 -5.61
C ASP A 293 -1.65 -7.25 -6.16
N VAL A 294 -0.63 -7.04 -5.33
CA VAL A 294 0.60 -6.32 -5.69
C VAL A 294 1.84 -7.22 -5.68
N HIS A 295 1.69 -8.51 -5.43
CA HIS A 295 2.75 -9.53 -5.37
C HIS A 295 3.93 -9.12 -4.47
N ARG A 296 3.62 -8.61 -3.26
CA ARG A 296 4.62 -8.10 -2.31
C ARG A 296 4.36 -8.54 -0.88
N LEU A 297 5.44 -8.57 -0.12
CA LEU A 297 5.34 -8.67 1.34
C LEU A 297 5.01 -7.31 1.95
N ASN A 298 4.29 -7.34 3.05
CA ASN A 298 4.03 -6.15 3.86
C ASN A 298 3.94 -6.49 5.34
N THR A 299 3.97 -5.45 6.15
CA THR A 299 3.83 -5.51 7.61
C THR A 299 2.58 -4.80 8.11
N ASP A 300 1.72 -4.38 7.19
CA ASP A 300 0.55 -3.54 7.43
C ASP A 300 -0.74 -4.35 7.59
N GLY A 301 -0.64 -5.69 7.57
CA GLY A 301 -1.79 -6.59 7.71
C GLY A 301 -2.60 -6.79 6.42
N ARG A 302 -2.03 -6.50 5.24
CA ARG A 302 -2.71 -6.66 3.95
C ARG A 302 -2.42 -8.03 3.34
N GLY A 303 -3.48 -8.72 2.90
CA GLY A 303 -3.38 -10.03 2.26
C GLY A 303 -3.30 -11.18 3.27
N VAL A 304 -2.56 -12.22 2.92
CA VAL A 304 -2.44 -13.46 3.69
C VAL A 304 -1.31 -13.35 4.71
N LEU A 305 -1.59 -13.65 5.99
CA LEU A 305 -0.56 -13.72 7.03
C LEU A 305 0.32 -14.97 6.79
N LEU A 306 1.61 -14.76 6.54
CA LEU A 306 2.57 -15.85 6.40
C LEU A 306 3.12 -16.33 7.75
N GLY A 307 3.18 -15.46 8.75
CA GLY A 307 3.67 -15.77 10.09
C GLY A 307 4.56 -14.70 10.69
N GLU A 308 5.20 -15.03 11.81
CA GLU A 308 6.21 -14.19 12.47
C GLU A 308 7.60 -14.64 12.01
N PHE A 309 8.36 -13.71 11.43
CA PHE A 309 9.69 -13.95 10.87
C PHE A 309 10.78 -13.30 11.72
N GLN A 310 11.87 -14.00 11.91
CA GLN A 310 13.11 -13.51 12.51
C GLN A 310 14.16 -13.22 11.42
N GLY A 311 15.26 -12.56 11.77
CA GLY A 311 16.22 -12.01 10.81
C GLY A 311 16.91 -13.02 9.89
N ASP A 312 16.97 -14.27 10.28
CA ASP A 312 17.64 -15.37 9.54
C ASP A 312 16.65 -16.30 8.83
N ASP A 313 15.34 -16.11 9.01
CA ASP A 313 14.31 -16.88 8.34
C ASP A 313 14.32 -16.62 6.82
N LYS A 314 13.89 -17.62 6.08
CA LYS A 314 13.78 -17.56 4.62
C LYS A 314 12.40 -17.94 4.18
N LEU A 315 12.00 -17.39 3.05
CA LEU A 315 10.78 -17.77 2.35
C LEU A 315 11.09 -18.84 1.32
N ILE A 316 10.20 -19.80 1.20
CA ILE A 316 10.12 -20.71 0.07
C ILE A 316 9.01 -20.17 -0.83
N VAL A 317 9.37 -19.82 -2.04
CA VAL A 317 8.45 -19.34 -3.06
C VAL A 317 8.18 -20.45 -4.05
N ARG A 318 6.89 -20.69 -4.34
CA ARG A 318 6.43 -21.61 -5.38
C ARG A 318 5.75 -20.83 -6.49
N THR A 319 6.06 -21.15 -7.73
CA THR A 319 5.36 -20.60 -8.89
C THR A 319 4.31 -21.59 -9.43
N ALA A 320 3.34 -21.11 -10.20
CA ALA A 320 2.33 -21.94 -10.86
C ALA A 320 2.95 -23.02 -11.77
N LYS A 321 4.18 -22.82 -12.22
CA LYS A 321 4.97 -23.80 -13.01
C LYS A 321 5.68 -24.85 -12.13
N ASN A 322 5.37 -24.92 -10.82
CA ASN A 322 6.01 -25.79 -9.85
C ASN A 322 7.54 -25.58 -9.71
N VAL A 323 8.02 -24.37 -9.99
CA VAL A 323 9.40 -23.99 -9.67
C VAL A 323 9.45 -23.49 -8.24
N TYR A 324 10.42 -23.96 -7.46
CA TYR A 324 10.64 -23.56 -6.07
C TYR A 324 11.99 -22.85 -5.95
N TYR A 325 12.02 -21.75 -5.23
CA TYR A 325 13.26 -21.09 -4.84
C TYR A 325 13.15 -20.52 -3.43
N THR A 326 14.30 -20.31 -2.78
CA THR A 326 14.35 -19.69 -1.46
C THR A 326 14.86 -18.27 -1.57
N THR A 327 14.24 -17.37 -0.84
CA THR A 327 14.66 -15.97 -0.74
C THR A 327 14.58 -15.47 0.70
N ASN A 328 15.26 -14.37 0.99
CA ASN A 328 15.06 -13.66 2.25
C ASN A 328 13.71 -12.94 2.21
N PHE A 329 13.13 -12.67 3.38
CA PHE A 329 11.91 -11.85 3.44
C PHE A 329 12.26 -10.36 3.34
N ASP A 330 12.44 -9.87 2.15
CA ASP A 330 12.60 -8.44 1.89
C ASP A 330 11.26 -7.84 1.48
N ILE A 331 10.72 -6.92 2.30
CA ILE A 331 9.45 -6.24 2.04
C ILE A 331 9.51 -5.32 0.81
N THR A 332 10.70 -5.09 0.24
CA THR A 332 10.85 -4.34 -1.01
C THR A 332 10.83 -5.23 -2.25
N GLN A 333 10.97 -6.55 -2.06
CA GLN A 333 11.02 -7.51 -3.16
C GLN A 333 9.64 -7.64 -3.81
N HIS A 334 9.62 -7.65 -5.14
CA HIS A 334 8.47 -8.02 -5.94
C HIS A 334 8.57 -9.49 -6.33
N PHE A 335 7.47 -10.21 -6.16
CA PHE A 335 7.38 -11.61 -6.56
C PHE A 335 6.74 -11.71 -7.95
N PRO A 336 7.08 -12.76 -8.75
CA PRO A 336 6.45 -12.97 -10.04
C PRO A 336 4.95 -13.16 -9.93
N ASP A 337 4.21 -12.72 -10.97
CA ASP A 337 2.74 -12.81 -11.05
C ASP A 337 2.21 -14.25 -11.00
N ASP A 338 3.06 -15.23 -11.28
CA ASP A 338 2.74 -16.66 -11.21
C ASP A 338 3.12 -17.30 -9.85
N THR A 339 3.36 -16.53 -8.80
CA THR A 339 3.59 -17.00 -7.42
C THR A 339 2.30 -17.54 -6.80
N VAL A 340 2.38 -18.74 -6.18
CA VAL A 340 1.24 -19.47 -5.61
C VAL A 340 1.51 -19.80 -4.15
#